data_17543659c291570e418a3027b18367c2
#
_entry.id   17543659c291570e418a3027b18367c2
#
_cell.length_a   1.000
_cell.length_b   1.000
_cell.length_c   1.000
_cell.angle_alpha   90.00
_cell.angle_beta   90.00
_cell.angle_gamma   90.00
#
_symmetry.space_group_name_H-M   'P 1'
#
loop_
_entity.id
_entity.type
_entity.pdbx_description
1 polymer ?
#
loop_
_entity_poly.entity_id
_entity_poly.type
_entity_poly.pdbx_seq_one_letter_code
_entity_poly.pdbx_strand_id
1 'polypeptide(L)'
;MAVAAALPAVSAAADEPQLPFEQQVLFKASQDPGYACYRIPAVVRTVRGTLLAFAEGRTHDCSDAGDIDIVVKRSEDGGRTWSPLQVVNEGAGDTHGNPAPVVDRQTGRILLAETYNTGLANGGNCPVPCDRTPHLQYSDDDGRSWSAPRDLSDELLPPEFNSWYATGPVHGIQLTKGRHRGRLVFTVNAETWDGSRVTANHATLMISDDHGEHWRIGARDTWPIPPEGTWRQKPSEMTLAELPDGTVYVSGREQDGTDLGHRTHTVSRDGGNSFARPFTAVPDLYAPQVQCSVLPVGKGGRRLLLGCPGDPDRRRTMTIRSSYDGGRTWDSFDRSTVVTTDWAGYSDLVQADRAHVGLMYEGGAVDARDEIRFARFTLDRLKERRGPDPTTPDHAPGARPAAVLGGASVTDDGAAGRALAFDGVDDAVRLPYRRSLALGERDFVASVRFRYTATSGEQPFLWMGGIGTTQPQVWLRGEPASHRITGLITARDGAGAPRTVSVSSSSAYNDGAWHQAELRRADGQLTLSVDGAVVKSAAGVPGSVSRNSPFGVHVGQRMDSRAFFSGALDDVRVTSGGRAVLWLPLDRVRSGR
;
A
#
# COMPACT_ATOMS: atom_id res chain seq x y z
N MET A 1 39.41 -14.78 -61.62
CA MET A 1 38.19 -14.01 -61.28
C MET A 1 37.46 -14.81 -60.19
N ALA A 2 37.55 -14.33 -58.95
CA ALA A 2 36.83 -14.90 -57.82
C ALA A 2 35.65 -13.99 -57.46
N VAL A 3 34.46 -14.54 -57.51
CA VAL A 3 33.23 -13.84 -57.17
C VAL A 3 33.03 -14.00 -55.68
N ALA A 4 33.11 -12.93 -54.90
CA ALA A 4 32.76 -12.90 -53.50
C ALA A 4 31.26 -12.75 -53.36
N ALA A 5 30.60 -13.72 -52.75
CA ALA A 5 29.22 -13.68 -52.35
C ALA A 5 29.06 -12.89 -51.03
N ALA A 6 28.39 -11.80 -51.04
CA ALA A 6 28.00 -11.03 -49.85
C ALA A 6 26.79 -11.69 -49.17
N LEU A 7 26.94 -12.07 -47.90
CA LEU A 7 25.83 -12.50 -47.04
C LEU A 7 25.05 -11.27 -46.57
N PRO A 8 23.71 -11.31 -46.53
CA PRO A 8 22.89 -10.21 -46.02
C PRO A 8 23.02 -10.16 -44.49
N ALA A 9 23.32 -8.99 -43.95
CA ALA A 9 23.26 -8.69 -42.53
C ALA A 9 21.80 -8.72 -42.07
N VAL A 10 21.46 -9.69 -41.23
CA VAL A 10 20.19 -9.70 -40.50
C VAL A 10 20.34 -8.72 -39.33
N SER A 11 19.75 -7.55 -39.47
CA SER A 11 19.56 -6.63 -38.38
C SER A 11 18.50 -7.23 -37.43
N ALA A 12 18.94 -7.79 -36.31
CA ALA A 12 18.04 -8.05 -35.20
C ALA A 12 17.67 -6.69 -34.59
N ALA A 13 16.49 -6.18 -34.95
CA ALA A 13 15.86 -5.15 -34.16
C ALA A 13 15.61 -5.77 -32.77
N ALA A 14 16.26 -5.22 -31.75
CA ALA A 14 15.94 -5.54 -30.39
C ALA A 14 14.47 -5.12 -30.17
N ASP A 15 13.60 -6.09 -29.85
CA ASP A 15 12.25 -5.80 -29.40
C ASP A 15 12.39 -4.88 -28.18
N GLU A 16 12.07 -3.60 -28.33
CA GLU A 16 11.79 -2.74 -27.16
C GLU A 16 10.68 -3.45 -26.37
N PRO A 17 10.83 -3.60 -25.04
CA PRO A 17 9.77 -4.19 -24.23
C PRO A 17 8.53 -3.32 -24.38
N GLN A 18 7.55 -3.80 -25.13
CA GLN A 18 6.25 -3.15 -25.24
C GLN A 18 5.70 -3.04 -23.83
N LEU A 19 5.56 -1.80 -23.33
CA LEU A 19 4.85 -1.55 -22.09
C LEU A 19 3.46 -2.18 -22.23
N PRO A 20 3.05 -3.05 -21.29
CA PRO A 20 1.83 -3.84 -21.43
C PRO A 20 0.54 -3.00 -21.35
N PHE A 21 0.65 -1.69 -21.17
CA PHE A 21 -0.46 -0.77 -20.92
C PHE A 21 -0.33 0.50 -21.76
N GLU A 22 -1.45 0.95 -22.32
CA GLU A 22 -1.59 2.32 -22.83
C GLU A 22 -1.71 3.25 -21.61
N GLN A 23 -0.75 4.13 -21.39
CA GLN A 23 -0.75 5.04 -20.25
C GLN A 23 -0.67 6.49 -20.71
N GLN A 24 -1.37 7.37 -19.99
CA GLN A 24 -1.31 8.82 -20.19
C GLN A 24 -1.40 9.55 -18.85
N VAL A 25 -0.78 10.72 -18.78
CA VAL A 25 -0.97 11.66 -17.66
C VAL A 25 -2.33 12.31 -17.84
N LEU A 26 -3.18 12.21 -16.83
CA LEU A 26 -4.55 12.72 -16.88
C LEU A 26 -4.69 14.06 -16.15
N PHE A 27 -4.08 14.20 -14.98
CA PHE A 27 -4.04 15.45 -14.22
C PHE A 27 -2.61 15.75 -13.78
N LYS A 28 -2.16 16.96 -14.01
CA LYS A 28 -0.85 17.44 -13.60
C LYS A 28 -0.84 18.97 -13.52
N ALA A 29 -0.28 19.52 -12.44
CA ALA A 29 -0.22 20.97 -12.22
C ALA A 29 0.38 21.76 -13.38
N SER A 30 1.39 21.21 -14.07
CA SER A 30 2.01 21.86 -15.24
C SER A 30 1.18 21.80 -16.53
N GLN A 31 0.16 20.94 -16.59
CA GLN A 31 -0.70 20.77 -17.78
C GLN A 31 -2.10 21.35 -17.56
N ASP A 32 -2.59 21.33 -16.33
CA ASP A 32 -3.89 21.86 -15.94
C ASP A 32 -3.65 22.99 -14.90
N PRO A 33 -3.42 24.24 -15.36
CA PRO A 33 -3.10 25.35 -14.46
C PRO A 33 -4.30 25.72 -13.56
N GLY A 34 -3.99 26.26 -12.39
CA GLY A 34 -4.98 26.67 -11.38
C GLY A 34 -4.80 25.95 -10.06
N TYR A 35 -4.13 24.79 -10.07
CA TYR A 35 -3.88 23.98 -8.88
C TYR A 35 -2.39 23.63 -8.75
N ALA A 36 -1.91 23.63 -7.52
CA ALA A 36 -0.53 23.22 -7.22
C ALA A 36 -0.36 21.69 -7.22
N CYS A 37 -1.46 20.96 -6.99
CA CYS A 37 -1.42 19.50 -6.84
C CYS A 37 -2.78 18.87 -7.19
N TYR A 38 -2.74 17.65 -7.75
CA TYR A 38 -3.93 16.82 -7.97
C TYR A 38 -3.80 15.52 -7.19
N ARG A 39 -4.85 15.18 -6.44
CA ARG A 39 -4.87 13.98 -5.61
C ARG A 39 -6.21 13.25 -5.65
N ILE A 40 -6.27 12.10 -5.00
CA ILE A 40 -7.49 11.34 -4.67
C ILE A 40 -8.31 10.98 -5.93
N PRO A 41 -7.76 10.10 -6.80
CA PRO A 41 -8.43 9.67 -8.02
C PRO A 41 -9.67 8.83 -7.74
N ALA A 42 -10.77 9.12 -8.44
CA ALA A 42 -11.95 8.27 -8.50
C ALA A 42 -12.50 8.24 -9.94
N VAL A 43 -12.97 7.09 -10.41
CA VAL A 43 -13.45 6.96 -11.80
C VAL A 43 -14.67 6.06 -11.89
N VAL A 44 -15.69 6.51 -12.63
CA VAL A 44 -16.89 5.72 -12.93
C VAL A 44 -17.17 5.70 -14.43
N ARG A 45 -17.95 4.69 -14.84
CA ARG A 45 -18.51 4.60 -16.18
C ARG A 45 -20.03 4.79 -16.12
N THR A 46 -20.52 5.81 -16.78
CA THR A 46 -21.95 6.12 -16.85
C THR A 46 -22.73 5.08 -17.64
N VAL A 47 -24.04 5.13 -17.56
CA VAL A 47 -24.94 4.26 -18.38
C VAL A 47 -24.80 4.52 -19.88
N ARG A 48 -24.37 5.71 -20.29
CA ARG A 48 -24.09 6.08 -21.68
C ARG A 48 -22.73 5.60 -22.17
N GLY A 49 -21.88 5.15 -21.23
CA GLY A 49 -20.54 4.65 -21.53
C GLY A 49 -19.43 5.68 -21.38
N THR A 50 -19.75 6.90 -21.02
CA THR A 50 -18.78 7.96 -20.70
C THR A 50 -18.00 7.60 -19.43
N LEU A 51 -16.68 7.78 -19.44
CA LEU A 51 -15.88 7.75 -18.22
C LEU A 51 -15.84 9.13 -17.59
N LEU A 52 -16.04 9.20 -16.28
CA LEU A 52 -15.87 10.39 -15.47
C LEU A 52 -14.72 10.16 -14.50
N ALA A 53 -13.63 10.90 -14.68
CA ALA A 53 -12.43 10.85 -13.85
C ALA A 53 -12.40 12.05 -12.93
N PHE A 54 -12.58 11.81 -11.63
CA PHE A 54 -12.58 12.82 -10.59
C PHE A 54 -11.23 12.89 -9.89
N ALA A 55 -10.88 14.07 -9.41
CA ALA A 55 -9.74 14.31 -8.55
C ALA A 55 -10.02 15.50 -7.62
N GLU A 56 -9.23 15.64 -6.58
CA GLU A 56 -9.07 16.88 -5.84
C GLU A 56 -8.09 17.78 -6.57
N GLY A 57 -8.49 19.02 -6.90
CA GLY A 57 -7.61 20.10 -7.33
C GLY A 57 -7.24 20.93 -6.11
N ARG A 58 -5.98 20.88 -5.67
CA ARG A 58 -5.47 21.53 -4.46
C ARG A 58 -4.74 22.82 -4.83
N THR A 59 -5.23 23.95 -4.37
CA THR A 59 -4.81 25.27 -4.84
C THR A 59 -3.42 25.65 -4.36
N HIS A 60 -3.06 25.37 -3.10
CA HIS A 60 -1.81 25.86 -2.51
C HIS A 60 -0.66 24.86 -2.53
N ASP A 61 -0.92 23.62 -2.15
CA ASP A 61 0.05 22.53 -2.05
C ASP A 61 -0.65 21.16 -2.09
N CYS A 62 0.05 20.08 -1.73
CA CYS A 62 -0.52 18.75 -1.65
C CYS A 62 -1.11 18.39 -0.26
N SER A 63 -1.35 19.35 0.63
CA SER A 63 -1.94 19.14 1.95
C SER A 63 -3.41 18.72 1.89
N ASP A 64 -3.91 18.05 2.93
CA ASP A 64 -5.23 17.42 2.95
C ASP A 64 -6.35 18.34 3.42
N ALA A 65 -6.05 19.59 3.79
CA ALA A 65 -7.02 20.64 4.12
C ALA A 65 -6.53 21.99 3.56
N GLY A 66 -7.44 22.80 3.09
CA GLY A 66 -7.17 24.07 2.45
C GLY A 66 -8.22 24.36 1.39
N ASP A 67 -7.90 25.21 0.44
CA ASP A 67 -8.74 25.47 -0.74
C ASP A 67 -8.60 24.27 -1.71
N ILE A 68 -9.58 23.38 -1.68
CA ILE A 68 -9.60 22.14 -2.44
C ILE A 68 -10.94 22.00 -3.16
N ASP A 69 -10.85 21.89 -4.48
CA ASP A 69 -11.99 21.67 -5.36
C ASP A 69 -12.12 20.20 -5.76
N ILE A 70 -13.34 19.76 -6.04
CA ILE A 70 -13.55 18.53 -6.82
C ILE A 70 -13.60 18.88 -8.30
N VAL A 71 -12.72 18.24 -9.07
CA VAL A 71 -12.61 18.43 -10.51
C VAL A 71 -12.90 17.13 -11.27
N VAL A 72 -13.31 17.26 -12.53
CA VAL A 72 -13.62 16.11 -13.39
C VAL A 72 -13.07 16.31 -14.81
N LYS A 73 -12.63 15.21 -15.43
CA LYS A 73 -12.44 15.08 -16.89
C LYS A 73 -13.33 13.96 -17.41
N ARG A 74 -13.84 14.11 -18.64
CA ARG A 74 -14.76 13.19 -19.28
C ARG A 74 -14.13 12.54 -20.51
N SER A 75 -14.40 11.24 -20.71
CA SER A 75 -14.00 10.51 -21.92
C SER A 75 -15.19 9.77 -22.50
N GLU A 76 -15.47 9.97 -23.78
CA GLU A 76 -16.55 9.30 -24.51
C GLU A 76 -16.03 8.11 -25.36
N ASP A 77 -14.73 7.87 -25.38
CA ASP A 77 -14.04 6.87 -26.21
C ASP A 77 -13.31 5.77 -25.40
N GLY A 78 -13.75 5.57 -24.15
CA GLY A 78 -13.19 4.54 -23.25
C GLY A 78 -11.81 4.88 -22.71
N GLY A 79 -11.52 6.15 -22.49
CA GLY A 79 -10.30 6.63 -21.86
C GLY A 79 -9.13 6.88 -22.81
N ARG A 80 -9.38 6.97 -24.13
CA ARG A 80 -8.33 7.33 -25.10
C ARG A 80 -8.08 8.82 -25.16
N THR A 81 -9.18 9.60 -25.16
CA THR A 81 -9.12 11.06 -25.10
C THR A 81 -10.01 11.58 -23.99
N TRP A 82 -9.66 12.74 -23.46
CA TRP A 82 -10.34 13.35 -22.32
C TRP A 82 -10.65 14.82 -22.59
N SER A 83 -11.77 15.29 -22.04
CA SER A 83 -12.17 16.69 -22.11
C SER A 83 -11.18 17.58 -21.33
N PRO A 84 -11.22 18.90 -21.55
CA PRO A 84 -10.66 19.86 -20.59
C PRO A 84 -11.21 19.61 -19.18
N LEU A 85 -10.44 20.03 -18.18
CA LEU A 85 -10.82 19.99 -16.77
C LEU A 85 -12.10 20.84 -16.54
N GLN A 86 -13.02 20.33 -15.73
CA GLN A 86 -14.20 21.02 -15.25
C GLN A 86 -14.20 20.96 -13.72
N VAL A 87 -14.50 22.09 -13.06
CA VAL A 87 -14.78 22.15 -11.62
C VAL A 87 -16.20 21.63 -11.37
N VAL A 88 -16.34 20.68 -10.47
CA VAL A 88 -17.61 20.09 -10.03
C VAL A 88 -18.12 20.81 -8.79
N ASN A 89 -17.25 21.00 -7.81
CA ASN A 89 -17.52 21.70 -6.58
C ASN A 89 -16.31 22.57 -6.22
N GLU A 90 -16.54 23.87 -6.13
CA GLU A 90 -15.50 24.85 -5.82
C GLU A 90 -15.42 25.03 -4.29
N GLY A 91 -14.22 24.83 -3.73
CA GLY A 91 -13.96 24.98 -2.30
C GLY A 91 -14.11 26.42 -1.82
N ALA A 92 -13.72 27.39 -2.66
CA ALA A 92 -13.77 28.82 -2.35
C ALA A 92 -13.07 29.17 -1.01
N GLY A 93 -11.97 28.50 -0.74
CA GLY A 93 -11.20 28.60 0.50
C GLY A 93 -11.39 27.41 1.45
N ASP A 94 -12.45 26.63 1.28
CA ASP A 94 -12.73 25.42 2.05
C ASP A 94 -12.32 24.15 1.31
N THR A 95 -12.44 23.02 1.97
CA THR A 95 -12.11 21.71 1.41
C THR A 95 -13.37 20.98 0.97
N HIS A 96 -13.48 20.65 -0.31
CA HIS A 96 -14.35 19.61 -0.85
C HIS A 96 -13.48 18.48 -1.37
N GLY A 97 -13.57 17.28 -0.77
CA GLY A 97 -12.61 16.20 -1.05
C GLY A 97 -13.18 14.81 -0.94
N ASN A 98 -12.31 13.82 -1.08
CA ASN A 98 -12.63 12.41 -0.99
C ASN A 98 -13.78 11.99 -1.93
N PRO A 99 -13.68 12.23 -3.26
CA PRO A 99 -14.76 11.92 -4.19
C PRO A 99 -15.11 10.42 -4.17
N ALA A 100 -16.39 10.10 -3.96
CA ALA A 100 -16.93 8.75 -3.99
C ALA A 100 -18.14 8.69 -4.94
N PRO A 101 -17.90 8.67 -6.27
CA PRO A 101 -18.96 8.64 -7.26
C PRO A 101 -19.65 7.28 -7.31
N VAL A 102 -20.97 7.26 -7.49
CA VAL A 102 -21.75 6.05 -7.77
C VAL A 102 -22.76 6.33 -8.89
N VAL A 103 -22.93 5.38 -9.79
CA VAL A 103 -23.87 5.48 -10.92
C VAL A 103 -25.12 4.67 -10.61
N ASP A 104 -26.25 5.33 -10.51
CA ASP A 104 -27.55 4.67 -10.54
C ASP A 104 -27.90 4.23 -11.97
N ARG A 105 -27.80 2.95 -12.22
CA ARG A 105 -28.03 2.35 -13.55
C ARG A 105 -29.51 2.32 -13.94
N GLN A 106 -30.41 2.56 -13.01
CA GLN A 106 -31.85 2.56 -13.29
C GLN A 106 -32.31 3.94 -13.78
N THR A 107 -31.81 5.01 -13.19
CA THR A 107 -32.15 6.38 -13.58
C THR A 107 -31.14 7.00 -14.54
N GLY A 108 -29.90 6.54 -14.53
CA GLY A 108 -28.77 7.14 -15.24
C GLY A 108 -28.09 8.27 -14.46
N ARG A 109 -28.62 8.64 -13.26
CA ARG A 109 -28.04 9.65 -12.38
C ARG A 109 -26.66 9.23 -11.89
N ILE A 110 -25.75 10.17 -11.86
CA ILE A 110 -24.45 10.03 -11.24
C ILE A 110 -24.51 10.78 -9.92
N LEU A 111 -24.30 10.08 -8.82
CA LEU A 111 -24.21 10.66 -7.49
C LEU A 111 -22.74 10.75 -7.09
N LEU A 112 -22.36 11.86 -6.48
CA LEU A 112 -21.00 12.11 -5.99
C LEU A 112 -21.07 12.43 -4.51
N ALA A 113 -20.78 11.43 -3.68
CA ALA A 113 -20.57 11.67 -2.27
C ALA A 113 -19.16 12.24 -2.05
N GLU A 114 -19.05 13.19 -1.16
CA GLU A 114 -17.83 13.92 -0.85
C GLU A 114 -17.77 14.32 0.62
N THR A 115 -16.62 14.77 1.06
CA THR A 115 -16.39 15.28 2.41
C THR A 115 -16.10 16.77 2.35
N TYR A 116 -16.83 17.55 3.15
CA TYR A 116 -16.56 18.97 3.37
C TYR A 116 -15.87 19.20 4.71
N ASN A 117 -14.95 20.14 4.77
CA ASN A 117 -14.46 20.77 6.00
C ASN A 117 -13.98 22.20 5.75
N THR A 118 -13.95 23.01 6.81
CA THR A 118 -13.37 24.35 6.75
C THR A 118 -11.91 24.27 6.32
N GLY A 119 -11.53 25.05 5.33
CA GLY A 119 -10.18 25.11 4.81
C GLY A 119 -9.20 25.76 5.76
N LEU A 120 -7.92 25.44 5.59
CA LEU A 120 -6.82 26.07 6.31
C LEU A 120 -6.08 27.03 5.39
N ALA A 121 -5.99 28.29 5.77
CA ALA A 121 -5.40 29.36 4.92
C ALA A 121 -3.98 29.07 4.43
N ASN A 122 -3.21 28.24 5.16
CA ASN A 122 -1.84 27.86 4.81
C ASN A 122 -1.71 26.36 4.44
N GLY A 123 -2.84 25.69 4.21
CA GLY A 123 -2.85 24.24 4.02
C GLY A 123 -2.53 23.47 5.32
N GLY A 124 -2.37 22.15 5.22
CA GLY A 124 -2.05 21.28 6.34
C GLY A 124 -3.01 20.11 6.46
N ASN A 125 -3.05 19.50 7.64
CA ASN A 125 -4.06 18.49 7.98
C ASN A 125 -5.17 19.14 8.82
N CYS A 126 -6.39 18.65 8.64
CA CYS A 126 -7.52 19.07 9.48
C CYS A 126 -7.17 18.86 10.97
N PRO A 127 -7.34 19.88 11.83
CA PRO A 127 -7.08 19.74 13.27
C PRO A 127 -7.99 18.68 13.90
N VAL A 128 -7.56 18.09 14.99
CA VAL A 128 -8.36 17.12 15.74
C VAL A 128 -9.00 17.83 16.95
N PRO A 129 -10.34 17.76 17.13
CA PRO A 129 -11.32 17.12 16.27
C PRO A 129 -11.51 17.87 14.94
N CYS A 130 -11.70 17.08 13.86
CA CYS A 130 -11.91 17.62 12.54
C CYS A 130 -13.41 17.89 12.30
N ASP A 131 -13.75 19.02 11.66
CA ASP A 131 -15.13 19.47 11.39
C ASP A 131 -15.74 18.85 10.11
N ARG A 132 -15.23 17.70 9.67
CA ARG A 132 -15.65 17.04 8.42
C ARG A 132 -17.08 16.57 8.44
N THR A 133 -17.81 16.92 7.37
CA THR A 133 -19.20 16.53 7.15
C THR A 133 -19.43 15.86 5.79
N PRO A 134 -20.42 14.95 5.68
CA PRO A 134 -20.80 14.33 4.42
C PRO A 134 -21.62 15.24 3.53
N HIS A 135 -21.25 15.38 2.27
CA HIS A 135 -22.01 16.11 1.26
C HIS A 135 -22.31 15.22 0.04
N LEU A 136 -23.32 15.56 -0.73
CA LEU A 136 -23.72 14.83 -1.94
C LEU A 136 -24.12 15.81 -3.04
N GLN A 137 -23.61 15.57 -4.24
CA GLN A 137 -24.03 16.20 -5.48
C GLN A 137 -24.51 15.15 -6.48
N TYR A 138 -25.24 15.57 -7.51
CA TYR A 138 -25.62 14.67 -8.59
C TYR A 138 -25.57 15.35 -9.96
N SER A 139 -25.48 14.52 -11.00
CA SER A 139 -25.62 14.91 -12.40
C SER A 139 -26.64 13.99 -13.10
N ASP A 140 -27.56 14.59 -13.83
CA ASP A 140 -28.57 13.91 -14.67
C ASP A 140 -28.23 13.99 -16.16
N ASP A 141 -27.16 14.67 -16.55
CA ASP A 141 -26.78 14.97 -17.92
C ASP A 141 -25.41 14.36 -18.33
N ASP A 142 -25.08 13.21 -17.71
CA ASP A 142 -23.86 12.47 -18.01
C ASP A 142 -22.57 13.20 -17.57
N GLY A 143 -22.65 13.91 -16.46
CA GLY A 143 -21.53 14.63 -15.83
C GLY A 143 -21.18 15.96 -16.50
N ARG A 144 -22.09 16.56 -17.30
CA ARG A 144 -21.88 17.88 -17.91
C ARG A 144 -22.17 19.02 -16.97
N SER A 145 -23.19 18.86 -16.12
CA SER A 145 -23.51 19.80 -15.07
C SER A 145 -23.84 19.06 -13.77
N TRP A 146 -23.72 19.76 -12.64
CA TRP A 146 -23.86 19.21 -11.31
C TRP A 146 -24.81 20.06 -10.47
N SER A 147 -25.56 19.41 -9.58
CA SER A 147 -26.35 20.09 -8.58
C SER A 147 -25.48 20.85 -7.58
N ALA A 148 -26.04 21.78 -6.82
CA ALA A 148 -25.38 22.24 -5.60
C ALA A 148 -25.16 21.09 -4.61
N PRO A 149 -24.13 21.13 -3.76
CA PRO A 149 -23.90 20.14 -2.73
C PRO A 149 -25.00 20.16 -1.67
N ARG A 150 -25.50 18.99 -1.28
CA ARG A 150 -26.46 18.78 -0.19
C ARG A 150 -25.70 18.22 1.01
N ASP A 151 -25.83 18.88 2.15
CA ASP A 151 -25.33 18.38 3.43
C ASP A 151 -26.17 17.16 3.87
N LEU A 152 -25.49 16.05 4.19
CA LEU A 152 -26.07 14.79 4.66
C LEU A 152 -25.83 14.55 6.16
N SER A 153 -25.43 15.56 6.92
CA SER A 153 -25.10 15.42 8.34
C SER A 153 -26.24 14.83 9.17
N ASP A 154 -27.49 15.26 8.90
CA ASP A 154 -28.66 14.73 9.60
C ASP A 154 -28.91 13.23 9.33
N GLU A 155 -28.44 12.70 8.19
CA GLU A 155 -28.65 11.32 7.78
C GLU A 155 -27.45 10.42 8.14
N LEU A 156 -26.22 10.95 8.03
CA LEU A 156 -24.99 10.16 8.01
C LEU A 156 -23.96 10.55 9.06
N LEU A 157 -24.18 11.57 9.88
CA LEU A 157 -23.25 12.03 10.91
C LEU A 157 -23.86 11.89 12.33
N PRO A 158 -23.95 10.65 12.86
CA PRO A 158 -24.44 10.44 14.21
C PRO A 158 -23.47 11.07 15.24
N PRO A 159 -23.92 11.38 16.47
CA PRO A 159 -23.14 12.12 17.46
C PRO A 159 -21.77 11.53 17.80
N GLU A 160 -21.59 10.21 17.62
CA GLU A 160 -20.30 9.54 17.82
C GLU A 160 -19.30 9.71 16.67
N PHE A 161 -19.74 10.21 15.49
CA PHE A 161 -18.84 10.58 14.39
C PHE A 161 -18.51 12.08 14.48
N ASN A 162 -17.78 12.44 15.52
CA ASN A 162 -17.58 13.83 15.92
C ASN A 162 -16.11 14.31 15.78
N SER A 163 -15.34 13.61 14.97
CA SER A 163 -13.98 13.99 14.59
C SER A 163 -13.79 13.75 13.10
N TRP A 164 -12.79 12.98 12.69
CA TRP A 164 -12.58 12.64 11.29
C TRP A 164 -13.81 11.97 10.67
N TYR A 165 -14.17 12.39 9.46
CA TYR A 165 -15.14 11.73 8.59
C TYR A 165 -14.61 11.76 7.16
N ALA A 166 -14.63 10.64 6.45
CA ALA A 166 -14.18 10.58 5.06
C ALA A 166 -15.00 9.58 4.25
N THR A 167 -15.55 10.06 3.14
CA THR A 167 -16.17 9.21 2.11
C THR A 167 -15.10 8.45 1.35
N GLY A 168 -15.35 7.22 0.94
CA GLY A 168 -14.47 6.38 0.14
C GLY A 168 -12.97 6.40 0.52
N PRO A 169 -12.13 7.21 -0.20
CA PRO A 169 -12.41 7.69 -1.56
C PRO A 169 -12.42 6.51 -2.51
N VAL A 170 -12.99 6.61 -3.64
CA VAL A 170 -13.17 5.77 -4.82
C VAL A 170 -14.65 5.49 -5.08
N HIS A 171 -14.93 4.88 -6.24
CA HIS A 171 -16.31 4.61 -6.66
C HIS A 171 -17.11 3.78 -5.66
N GLY A 172 -18.38 4.17 -5.48
CA GLY A 172 -19.42 3.33 -4.89
C GLY A 172 -20.02 2.37 -5.93
N ILE A 173 -20.91 1.50 -5.48
CA ILE A 173 -21.57 0.51 -6.35
C ILE A 173 -23.09 0.56 -6.24
N GLN A 174 -23.78 0.13 -7.30
CA GLN A 174 -25.19 -0.25 -7.23
C GLN A 174 -25.29 -1.78 -7.23
N LEU A 175 -25.99 -2.35 -6.25
CA LEU A 175 -26.20 -3.78 -6.16
C LEU A 175 -27.09 -4.28 -7.32
N THR A 176 -26.67 -5.37 -7.93
CA THR A 176 -27.36 -5.95 -9.10
C THR A 176 -28.08 -7.25 -8.78
N LYS A 177 -27.90 -7.82 -7.57
CA LYS A 177 -28.35 -9.16 -7.19
C LYS A 177 -29.16 -9.15 -5.91
N GLY A 178 -29.89 -10.25 -5.72
CA GLY A 178 -30.64 -10.51 -4.50
C GLY A 178 -31.79 -9.52 -4.23
N ARG A 179 -32.25 -9.51 -2.99
CA ARG A 179 -33.42 -8.71 -2.54
C ARG A 179 -33.13 -7.21 -2.47
N HIS A 180 -31.85 -6.82 -2.46
CA HIS A 180 -31.40 -5.43 -2.38
C HIS A 180 -30.92 -4.91 -3.74
N ARG A 181 -31.35 -5.54 -4.83
CA ARG A 181 -31.05 -5.05 -6.18
C ARG A 181 -31.53 -3.63 -6.37
N GLY A 182 -30.66 -2.76 -6.86
CA GLY A 182 -30.91 -1.33 -7.05
C GLY A 182 -30.32 -0.47 -5.93
N ARG A 183 -29.99 -1.04 -4.77
CA ARG A 183 -29.37 -0.32 -3.66
C ARG A 183 -28.04 0.28 -4.07
N LEU A 184 -27.84 1.54 -3.69
CA LEU A 184 -26.56 2.24 -3.82
C LEU A 184 -25.76 2.07 -2.54
N VAL A 185 -24.45 1.88 -2.67
CA VAL A 185 -23.54 1.68 -1.53
C VAL A 185 -22.24 2.40 -1.76
N PHE A 186 -21.77 3.17 -0.79
CA PHE A 186 -20.39 3.66 -0.72
C PHE A 186 -19.80 3.47 0.68
N THR A 187 -18.49 3.66 0.83
CA THR A 187 -17.78 3.44 2.09
C THR A 187 -17.49 4.75 2.79
N VAL A 188 -17.42 4.70 4.12
CA VAL A 188 -17.02 5.81 4.98
C VAL A 188 -16.16 5.31 6.13
N ASN A 189 -15.15 6.09 6.49
CA ASN A 189 -14.46 5.93 7.76
C ASN A 189 -14.67 7.18 8.63
N ALA A 190 -14.85 6.99 9.93
CA ALA A 190 -15.11 8.05 10.88
C ALA A 190 -14.42 7.79 12.22
N GLU A 191 -14.32 8.82 13.06
CA GLU A 191 -13.69 8.75 14.37
C GLU A 191 -14.59 9.33 15.47
N THR A 192 -14.44 8.78 16.69
CA THR A 192 -15.01 9.35 17.90
C THR A 192 -13.94 10.09 18.69
N TRP A 193 -14.25 11.33 19.07
CA TRP A 193 -13.46 12.19 19.95
C TRP A 193 -14.14 12.35 21.30
N ASP A 194 -13.39 12.18 22.41
CA ASP A 194 -13.93 12.27 23.79
C ASP A 194 -13.69 13.62 24.48
N GLY A 195 -13.16 14.60 23.75
CA GLY A 195 -12.74 15.91 24.28
C GLY A 195 -11.25 16.03 24.53
N SER A 196 -10.49 14.91 24.46
CA SER A 196 -9.04 14.89 24.69
C SER A 196 -8.28 14.11 23.61
N ARG A 197 -8.86 13.04 23.08
CA ARG A 197 -8.22 12.16 22.07
C ARG A 197 -9.27 11.41 21.24
N VAL A 198 -8.82 10.85 20.13
CA VAL A 198 -9.61 9.86 19.36
C VAL A 198 -9.70 8.55 20.16
N THR A 199 -10.93 8.11 20.42
CA THR A 199 -11.22 6.91 21.25
C THR A 199 -11.79 5.74 20.49
N ALA A 200 -12.30 5.97 19.28
CA ALA A 200 -12.77 4.89 18.41
C ALA A 200 -12.62 5.23 16.94
N ASN A 201 -12.48 4.17 16.10
CA ASN A 201 -12.59 4.26 14.65
C ASN A 201 -13.77 3.41 14.17
N HIS A 202 -14.41 3.88 13.09
CA HIS A 202 -15.56 3.25 12.47
C HIS A 202 -15.31 3.04 10.98
N ALA A 203 -15.35 1.79 10.54
CA ALA A 203 -15.43 1.44 9.13
C ALA A 203 -16.89 1.15 8.79
N THR A 204 -17.46 1.86 7.83
CA THR A 204 -18.90 1.92 7.67
C THR A 204 -19.30 1.87 6.19
N LEU A 205 -20.45 1.26 5.89
CA LEU A 205 -21.13 1.36 4.61
C LEU A 205 -22.30 2.33 4.73
N MET A 206 -22.44 3.21 3.75
CA MET A 206 -23.62 4.07 3.57
C MET A 206 -24.46 3.49 2.45
N ILE A 207 -25.77 3.43 2.66
CA ILE A 207 -26.70 2.79 1.73
C ILE A 207 -27.93 3.66 1.46
N SER A 208 -28.36 3.62 0.20
CA SER A 208 -29.63 4.21 -0.25
C SER A 208 -30.45 3.17 -1.01
N ASP A 209 -31.75 3.10 -0.71
CA ASP A 209 -32.70 2.18 -1.34
C ASP A 209 -33.66 2.91 -2.32
N ASP A 210 -33.51 4.23 -2.50
CA ASP A 210 -34.41 5.13 -3.23
C ASP A 210 -33.68 6.05 -4.21
N HIS A 211 -32.69 5.50 -4.93
CA HIS A 211 -31.93 6.22 -5.97
C HIS A 211 -31.11 7.42 -5.45
N GLY A 212 -30.73 7.41 -4.17
CA GLY A 212 -29.90 8.46 -3.55
C GLY A 212 -30.66 9.63 -2.98
N GLU A 213 -32.01 9.55 -2.90
CA GLU A 213 -32.80 10.60 -2.26
C GLU A 213 -32.57 10.63 -0.74
N HIS A 214 -32.53 9.46 -0.08
CA HIS A 214 -32.20 9.32 1.32
C HIS A 214 -31.09 8.30 1.52
N TRP A 215 -30.28 8.57 2.53
CA TRP A 215 -29.14 7.74 2.90
C TRP A 215 -29.23 7.32 4.37
N ARG A 216 -28.65 6.18 4.68
CA ARG A 216 -28.53 5.71 6.05
C ARG A 216 -27.25 4.92 6.27
N ILE A 217 -26.86 4.82 7.52
CA ILE A 217 -25.75 3.96 7.94
C ILE A 217 -26.16 2.51 7.77
N GLY A 218 -25.32 1.73 7.08
CA GLY A 218 -25.42 0.29 6.93
C GLY A 218 -24.51 -0.46 7.88
N ALA A 219 -23.72 -1.40 7.32
CA ALA A 219 -22.74 -2.17 8.07
C ALA A 219 -21.69 -1.27 8.72
N ARG A 220 -21.36 -1.56 9.97
CA ARG A 220 -20.33 -0.84 10.73
C ARG A 220 -19.46 -1.81 11.52
N ASP A 221 -18.15 -1.67 11.45
CA ASP A 221 -17.16 -2.27 12.34
C ASP A 221 -16.51 -1.15 13.15
N THR A 222 -16.78 -1.13 14.44
CA THR A 222 -16.26 -0.14 15.39
C THR A 222 -15.27 -0.81 16.31
N TRP A 223 -14.12 -0.18 16.52
CA TRP A 223 -13.20 -0.63 17.54
C TRP A 223 -12.68 0.54 18.36
N PRO A 224 -12.69 0.36 19.67
CA PRO A 224 -12.15 1.33 20.58
C PRO A 224 -10.63 1.41 20.44
N ILE A 225 -10.08 2.60 20.64
CA ILE A 225 -8.65 2.86 20.73
C ILE A 225 -8.33 3.09 22.20
N PRO A 226 -7.65 2.16 22.88
CA PRO A 226 -7.22 2.35 24.26
C PRO A 226 -6.12 3.42 24.35
N PRO A 227 -5.82 4.00 25.53
CA PRO A 227 -4.81 5.02 25.71
C PRO A 227 -3.42 4.63 25.19
N GLU A 228 -3.07 3.36 25.28
CA GLU A 228 -1.80 2.79 24.79
C GLU A 228 -1.78 2.50 23.27
N GLY A 229 -2.83 2.84 22.55
CA GLY A 229 -2.96 2.63 21.11
C GLY A 229 -3.91 1.50 20.72
N THR A 230 -4.02 1.23 19.42
CA THR A 230 -4.90 0.16 18.90
C THR A 230 -4.15 -1.16 18.76
N TRP A 231 -4.87 -2.26 19.02
CA TRP A 231 -4.38 -3.64 18.91
C TRP A 231 -5.22 -4.49 17.97
N ARG A 232 -6.05 -3.85 17.18
CA ARG A 232 -6.90 -4.48 16.16
C ARG A 232 -6.58 -3.91 14.79
N GLN A 233 -7.11 -4.56 13.75
CA GLN A 233 -7.16 -4.00 12.42
C GLN A 233 -7.88 -2.65 12.45
N LYS A 234 -7.32 -1.64 11.80
CA LYS A 234 -7.91 -0.30 11.69
C LYS A 234 -8.14 0.04 10.22
N PRO A 235 -9.20 -0.50 9.57
CA PRO A 235 -9.53 -0.11 8.21
C PRO A 235 -9.98 1.35 8.17
N SER A 236 -9.36 2.12 7.29
CA SER A 236 -9.75 3.50 7.04
C SER A 236 -10.38 3.63 5.65
N GLU A 237 -9.64 4.05 4.67
CA GLU A 237 -10.13 4.19 3.29
C GLU A 237 -10.43 2.82 2.68
N MET A 238 -11.66 2.64 2.23
CA MET A 238 -12.16 1.35 1.78
C MET A 238 -12.67 1.40 0.34
N THR A 239 -12.63 0.26 -0.32
CA THR A 239 -13.20 -0.03 -1.62
C THR A 239 -14.09 -1.25 -1.54
N LEU A 240 -15.06 -1.37 -2.44
CA LEU A 240 -16.04 -2.44 -2.37
C LEU A 240 -16.43 -3.02 -3.74
N ALA A 241 -16.90 -4.27 -3.76
CA ALA A 241 -17.35 -4.95 -4.97
C ALA A 241 -18.48 -5.93 -4.66
N GLU A 242 -19.49 -6.01 -5.54
CA GLU A 242 -20.49 -7.07 -5.47
C GLU A 242 -19.97 -8.34 -6.14
N LEU A 243 -19.89 -9.42 -5.38
CA LEU A 243 -19.48 -10.75 -5.86
C LEU A 243 -20.61 -11.47 -6.64
N PRO A 244 -20.28 -12.54 -7.40
CA PRO A 244 -21.28 -13.29 -8.18
C PRO A 244 -22.47 -13.82 -7.40
N ASP A 245 -22.31 -14.10 -6.11
CA ASP A 245 -23.36 -14.58 -5.22
C ASP A 245 -24.16 -13.46 -4.50
N GLY A 246 -23.88 -12.20 -4.81
CA GLY A 246 -24.50 -11.03 -4.18
C GLY A 246 -23.84 -10.59 -2.87
N THR A 247 -22.79 -11.26 -2.42
CA THR A 247 -21.97 -10.81 -1.30
C THR A 247 -21.26 -9.51 -1.66
N VAL A 248 -21.25 -8.52 -0.76
CA VAL A 248 -20.44 -7.31 -0.89
C VAL A 248 -19.10 -7.55 -0.23
N TYR A 249 -18.05 -7.60 -1.03
CA TYR A 249 -16.66 -7.65 -0.56
C TYR A 249 -16.18 -6.24 -0.27
N VAL A 250 -15.50 -6.04 0.86
CA VAL A 250 -14.92 -4.73 1.26
C VAL A 250 -13.47 -4.91 1.61
N SER A 251 -12.60 -4.13 0.99
CA SER A 251 -11.16 -4.08 1.28
C SER A 251 -10.78 -2.71 1.82
N GLY A 252 -10.08 -2.69 2.94
CA GLY A 252 -9.67 -1.47 3.65
C GLY A 252 -8.15 -1.28 3.67
N ARG A 253 -7.74 -0.02 3.72
CA ARG A 253 -6.39 0.39 4.09
C ARG A 253 -6.18 0.07 5.56
N GLU A 254 -5.11 -0.63 5.91
CA GLU A 254 -4.71 -0.77 7.30
C GLU A 254 -4.02 0.49 7.78
N GLN A 255 -4.63 1.20 8.73
CA GLN A 255 -4.14 2.46 9.26
C GLN A 255 -3.79 2.30 10.74
N ASP A 256 -2.51 2.34 11.08
CA ASP A 256 -2.01 2.27 12.46
C ASP A 256 -2.54 1.07 13.29
N GLY A 257 -2.92 -0.01 12.61
CA GLY A 257 -3.40 -1.24 13.23
C GLY A 257 -2.29 -2.22 13.57
N THR A 258 -2.62 -3.51 13.60
CA THR A 258 -1.72 -4.56 14.06
C THR A 258 -0.92 -5.25 12.97
N ASP A 259 -1.35 -5.15 11.73
CA ASP A 259 -0.73 -5.80 10.56
C ASP A 259 -0.43 -4.79 9.45
N LEU A 260 0.26 -3.72 9.78
CA LEU A 260 0.71 -2.70 8.82
C LEU A 260 1.47 -3.36 7.66
N GLY A 261 1.30 -2.80 6.45
CA GLY A 261 1.88 -3.38 5.24
C GLY A 261 1.03 -4.48 4.59
N HIS A 262 -0.21 -4.72 5.12
CA HIS A 262 -1.22 -5.59 4.51
C HIS A 262 -2.52 -4.82 4.21
N ARG A 263 -3.33 -5.38 3.31
CA ARG A 263 -4.74 -4.98 3.17
C ARG A 263 -5.58 -5.71 4.20
N THR A 264 -6.64 -5.04 4.65
CA THR A 264 -7.68 -5.68 5.45
C THR A 264 -8.92 -5.95 4.60
N HIS A 265 -9.75 -6.91 5.03
CA HIS A 265 -11.02 -7.19 4.36
C HIS A 265 -12.11 -7.70 5.29
N THR A 266 -13.33 -7.51 4.85
CA THR A 266 -14.54 -8.17 5.37
C THR A 266 -15.56 -8.37 4.25
N VAL A 267 -16.72 -8.93 4.57
CA VAL A 267 -17.83 -9.09 3.63
C VAL A 267 -19.17 -8.79 4.30
N SER A 268 -20.13 -8.29 3.51
CA SER A 268 -21.55 -8.23 3.89
C SER A 268 -22.35 -9.21 3.03
N ARG A 269 -23.25 -9.98 3.66
CA ARG A 269 -24.10 -10.96 2.97
C ARG A 269 -25.57 -10.54 2.91
N ASP A 270 -25.88 -9.38 3.43
CA ASP A 270 -27.23 -8.84 3.56
C ASP A 270 -27.38 -7.47 2.85
N GLY A 271 -26.58 -7.30 1.76
CA GLY A 271 -26.64 -6.10 0.95
C GLY A 271 -26.10 -4.85 1.62
N GLY A 272 -25.13 -4.97 2.52
CA GLY A 272 -24.50 -3.87 3.20
C GLY A 272 -25.15 -3.44 4.52
N ASN A 273 -26.14 -4.20 5.06
CA ASN A 273 -26.74 -3.86 6.34
C ASN A 273 -25.85 -4.23 7.53
N SER A 274 -25.08 -5.33 7.43
CA SER A 274 -24.13 -5.74 8.47
C SER A 274 -22.88 -6.38 7.85
N PHE A 275 -21.76 -6.34 8.57
CA PHE A 275 -20.57 -7.13 8.24
C PHE A 275 -20.69 -8.53 8.86
N ALA A 276 -20.38 -9.56 8.08
CA ALA A 276 -20.42 -10.96 8.53
C ALA A 276 -19.36 -11.28 9.59
N ARG A 277 -18.32 -10.46 9.68
CA ARG A 277 -17.22 -10.55 10.65
C ARG A 277 -16.48 -9.22 10.72
N PRO A 278 -15.73 -8.94 11.78
CA PRO A 278 -14.79 -7.81 11.82
C PRO A 278 -13.77 -7.90 10.70
N PHE A 279 -13.16 -6.76 10.35
CA PHE A 279 -12.05 -6.73 9.39
C PHE A 279 -10.87 -7.57 9.88
N THR A 280 -10.22 -8.25 8.97
CA THR A 280 -9.01 -9.05 9.20
C THR A 280 -7.99 -8.77 8.10
N ALA A 281 -6.70 -8.86 8.42
CA ALA A 281 -5.65 -8.77 7.41
C ALA A 281 -5.81 -9.90 6.37
N VAL A 282 -5.57 -9.57 5.11
CA VAL A 282 -5.42 -10.58 4.05
C VAL A 282 -3.96 -11.03 4.07
N PRO A 283 -3.67 -12.28 4.46
CA PRO A 283 -2.32 -12.82 4.37
C PRO A 283 -1.82 -12.68 2.93
N ASP A 284 -0.54 -12.40 2.73
CA ASP A 284 0.12 -12.31 1.42
C ASP A 284 -0.37 -11.17 0.51
N LEU A 285 -1.29 -10.32 0.94
CA LEU A 285 -1.69 -9.12 0.22
C LEU A 285 -0.97 -7.90 0.78
N TYR A 286 0.28 -7.75 0.41
CA TYR A 286 1.11 -6.62 0.82
C TYR A 286 0.68 -5.34 0.13
N ALA A 287 0.63 -4.25 0.89
CA ALA A 287 0.35 -2.90 0.40
C ALA A 287 0.85 -1.87 1.44
N PRO A 288 1.31 -0.70 1.03
CA PRO A 288 1.60 0.38 1.97
C PRO A 288 0.32 0.94 2.59
N GLN A 289 0.46 1.87 3.53
CA GLN A 289 -0.68 2.65 4.04
C GLN A 289 -1.21 3.59 2.95
N VAL A 290 -2.09 3.05 2.11
CA VAL A 290 -2.65 3.73 0.94
C VAL A 290 -4.04 3.19 0.62
N GLN A 291 -4.88 4.05 0.07
CA GLN A 291 -6.13 3.61 -0.54
C GLN A 291 -5.83 2.79 -1.81
N CYS A 292 -6.63 1.78 -2.10
CA CYS A 292 -6.57 0.94 -3.30
C CYS A 292 -8.00 0.65 -3.78
N SER A 293 -8.13 0.12 -4.99
CA SER A 293 -9.44 -0.14 -5.61
C SER A 293 -9.61 -1.59 -6.00
N VAL A 294 -10.84 -2.11 -5.87
CA VAL A 294 -11.24 -3.43 -6.37
C VAL A 294 -12.29 -3.32 -7.47
N LEU A 295 -12.20 -4.20 -8.47
CA LEU A 295 -13.15 -4.26 -9.58
C LEU A 295 -13.47 -5.71 -9.92
N PRO A 296 -14.74 -6.14 -9.94
CA PRO A 296 -15.14 -7.44 -10.45
C PRO A 296 -15.11 -7.44 -11.97
N VAL A 297 -14.44 -8.41 -12.59
CA VAL A 297 -14.25 -8.51 -14.04
C VAL A 297 -14.49 -9.93 -14.55
N GLY A 298 -14.54 -10.06 -15.89
CA GLY A 298 -14.73 -11.32 -16.56
C GLY A 298 -16.21 -11.81 -16.52
N LYS A 299 -16.44 -13.03 -17.01
CA LYS A 299 -17.80 -13.58 -17.13
C LYS A 299 -18.45 -13.73 -15.76
N GLY A 300 -19.47 -12.91 -15.49
CA GLY A 300 -20.22 -12.90 -14.23
C GLY A 300 -19.45 -12.35 -13.03
N GLY A 301 -18.37 -11.59 -13.22
CA GLY A 301 -17.62 -10.96 -12.15
C GLY A 301 -16.83 -11.94 -11.26
N ARG A 302 -16.42 -13.09 -11.79
CA ARG A 302 -15.75 -14.16 -11.00
C ARG A 302 -14.29 -13.87 -10.68
N ARG A 303 -13.66 -12.91 -11.34
CA ARG A 303 -12.31 -12.46 -11.06
C ARG A 303 -12.40 -11.08 -10.44
N LEU A 304 -11.81 -10.89 -9.29
CA LEU A 304 -11.58 -9.56 -8.73
C LEU A 304 -10.19 -9.09 -9.13
N LEU A 305 -10.09 -7.84 -9.55
CA LEU A 305 -8.84 -7.12 -9.68
C LEU A 305 -8.66 -6.20 -8.48
N LEU A 306 -7.43 -6.04 -8.04
CA LEU A 306 -7.00 -5.02 -7.08
C LEU A 306 -5.93 -4.16 -7.76
N GLY A 307 -6.18 -2.87 -7.92
CA GLY A 307 -5.18 -1.86 -8.27
C GLY A 307 -4.57 -1.29 -6.98
N CYS A 308 -3.28 -1.46 -6.78
CA CYS A 308 -2.64 -1.06 -5.53
C CYS A 308 -1.12 -0.99 -5.69
N PRO A 309 -0.42 -0.02 -5.07
CA PRO A 309 1.03 -0.13 -4.90
C PRO A 309 1.39 -1.44 -4.20
N GLY A 310 2.41 -2.10 -4.71
CA GLY A 310 2.80 -3.43 -4.23
C GLY A 310 3.88 -3.42 -3.16
N ASP A 311 4.66 -2.35 -3.05
CA ASP A 311 5.69 -2.24 -2.02
C ASP A 311 5.01 -2.01 -0.64
N PRO A 312 5.18 -2.91 0.34
CA PRO A 312 4.51 -2.79 1.63
C PRO A 312 5.01 -1.61 2.48
N ASP A 313 6.18 -1.08 2.16
CA ASP A 313 6.85 -0.04 2.94
C ASP A 313 6.72 1.35 2.31
N ARG A 314 6.38 1.42 1.01
CA ARG A 314 6.39 2.66 0.23
C ARG A 314 5.26 2.72 -0.77
N ARG A 315 4.83 3.94 -1.08
CA ARG A 315 3.91 4.23 -2.19
C ARG A 315 4.66 4.16 -3.52
N ARG A 316 5.05 2.93 -3.93
CA ARG A 316 5.78 2.64 -5.18
C ARG A 316 5.27 1.37 -5.85
N THR A 317 5.59 1.24 -7.12
CA THR A 317 5.31 0.04 -7.91
C THR A 317 3.81 -0.25 -7.99
N MET A 318 3.10 0.50 -8.82
CA MET A 318 1.67 0.23 -9.06
C MET A 318 1.51 -1.17 -9.66
N THR A 319 0.65 -1.97 -9.06
CA THR A 319 0.39 -3.35 -9.48
C THR A 319 -1.10 -3.61 -9.67
N ILE A 320 -1.40 -4.59 -10.52
CA ILE A 320 -2.72 -5.21 -10.60
C ILE A 320 -2.59 -6.66 -10.16
N ARG A 321 -3.35 -7.03 -9.14
CA ARG A 321 -3.43 -8.38 -8.61
C ARG A 321 -4.81 -8.97 -8.84
N SER A 322 -4.90 -10.28 -8.93
CA SER A 322 -6.16 -10.97 -9.15
C SER A 322 -6.51 -11.89 -8.00
N SER A 323 -7.79 -11.97 -7.70
CA SER A 323 -8.39 -13.01 -6.86
C SER A 323 -9.45 -13.76 -7.67
N TYR A 324 -9.53 -15.08 -7.48
CA TYR A 324 -10.47 -15.96 -8.14
C TYR A 324 -11.41 -16.68 -7.17
N ASP A 325 -11.35 -16.32 -5.89
CA ASP A 325 -12.08 -16.95 -4.79
C ASP A 325 -12.85 -15.94 -3.91
N GLY A 326 -13.21 -14.79 -4.51
CA GLY A 326 -13.97 -13.75 -3.82
C GLY A 326 -13.14 -12.93 -2.83
N GLY A 327 -11.87 -12.70 -3.11
CA GLY A 327 -10.99 -11.85 -2.30
C GLY A 327 -10.36 -12.55 -1.09
N ARG A 328 -10.47 -13.89 -0.99
CA ARG A 328 -9.84 -14.65 0.11
C ARG A 328 -8.35 -14.83 -0.08
N THR A 329 -7.93 -15.08 -1.32
CA THR A 329 -6.53 -15.13 -1.73
C THR A 329 -6.30 -14.30 -2.97
N TRP A 330 -5.09 -13.76 -3.13
CA TRP A 330 -4.69 -12.87 -4.21
C TRP A 330 -3.37 -13.31 -4.82
N ASP A 331 -3.15 -12.94 -6.08
CA ASP A 331 -1.81 -13.02 -6.65
C ASP A 331 -0.85 -12.18 -5.78
N SER A 332 0.32 -12.72 -5.54
CA SER A 332 1.35 -12.06 -4.72
C SER A 332 1.98 -10.85 -5.43
N PHE A 333 2.82 -10.11 -4.73
CA PHE A 333 3.57 -9.00 -5.31
C PHE A 333 4.43 -9.45 -6.50
N ASP A 334 5.27 -10.45 -6.33
CA ASP A 334 6.16 -11.00 -7.36
C ASP A 334 5.41 -11.53 -8.59
N ARG A 335 4.18 -11.97 -8.38
CA ARG A 335 3.33 -12.58 -9.41
C ARG A 335 2.26 -11.63 -9.94
N SER A 336 2.22 -10.42 -9.39
CA SER A 336 1.34 -9.36 -9.88
C SER A 336 1.73 -8.88 -11.28
N THR A 337 0.85 -8.15 -11.91
CA THR A 337 1.20 -7.40 -13.11
C THR A 337 1.64 -6.01 -12.72
N VAL A 338 2.89 -5.67 -12.96
CA VAL A 338 3.45 -4.34 -12.69
C VAL A 338 2.97 -3.38 -13.77
N VAL A 339 2.37 -2.26 -13.37
CA VAL A 339 1.94 -1.17 -14.25
C VAL A 339 3.06 -0.14 -14.39
N THR A 340 3.72 0.21 -13.30
CA THR A 340 4.91 1.05 -13.25
C THR A 340 5.74 0.72 -12.02
N THR A 341 7.04 0.91 -12.08
CA THR A 341 7.97 0.81 -10.94
C THR A 341 8.21 2.14 -10.25
N ASP A 342 7.64 3.23 -10.79
CA ASP A 342 7.71 4.58 -10.23
C ASP A 342 7.00 4.69 -8.87
N TRP A 343 7.07 5.87 -8.29
CA TRP A 343 6.19 6.25 -7.19
C TRP A 343 4.73 6.12 -7.63
N ALA A 344 3.88 5.58 -6.76
CA ALA A 344 2.47 5.35 -7.04
C ALA A 344 1.66 5.38 -5.75
N GLY A 345 0.50 6.03 -5.78
CA GLY A 345 -0.35 6.23 -4.60
C GLY A 345 -1.74 5.64 -4.75
N TYR A 346 -2.74 6.46 -4.47
CA TYR A 346 -4.17 6.11 -4.55
C TYR A 346 -4.56 5.69 -5.96
N SER A 347 -5.56 4.84 -6.08
CA SER A 347 -5.97 4.32 -7.38
C SER A 347 -7.45 3.95 -7.43
N ASP A 348 -8.03 4.04 -8.62
CA ASP A 348 -9.37 3.53 -8.89
C ASP A 348 -9.46 2.77 -10.20
N LEU A 349 -10.15 1.63 -10.19
CA LEU A 349 -10.36 0.73 -11.33
C LEU A 349 -11.76 0.91 -11.92
N VAL A 350 -11.87 0.87 -13.23
CA VAL A 350 -13.15 0.97 -13.95
C VAL A 350 -13.20 0.02 -15.15
N GLN A 351 -14.39 -0.50 -15.48
CA GLN A 351 -14.62 -1.13 -16.79
C GLN A 351 -14.71 -0.01 -17.83
N ALA A 352 -13.62 0.24 -18.56
CA ALA A 352 -13.54 1.37 -19.49
C ALA A 352 -14.46 1.19 -20.72
N ASP A 353 -14.47 -0.01 -21.27
CA ASP A 353 -15.42 -0.44 -22.32
C ASP A 353 -15.65 -1.96 -22.24
N ARG A 354 -16.27 -2.58 -23.24
CA ARG A 354 -16.56 -4.02 -23.22
C ARG A 354 -15.32 -4.90 -23.15
N ALA A 355 -14.18 -4.44 -23.68
CA ALA A 355 -12.94 -5.19 -23.80
C ALA A 355 -11.84 -4.71 -22.83
N HIS A 356 -11.92 -3.48 -22.35
CA HIS A 356 -10.84 -2.84 -21.63
C HIS A 356 -11.22 -2.45 -20.20
N VAL A 357 -10.26 -2.59 -19.33
CA VAL A 357 -10.25 -2.04 -17.97
C VAL A 357 -9.37 -0.79 -17.94
N GLY A 358 -9.77 0.21 -17.17
CA GLY A 358 -8.99 1.39 -16.86
C GLY A 358 -8.53 1.36 -15.41
N LEU A 359 -7.33 1.84 -15.15
CA LEU A 359 -6.78 2.11 -13.83
C LEU A 359 -6.34 3.56 -13.79
N MET A 360 -7.02 4.37 -12.98
CA MET A 360 -6.61 5.72 -12.64
C MET A 360 -5.78 5.67 -11.37
N TYR A 361 -4.62 6.35 -11.31
CA TYR A 361 -3.76 6.26 -10.14
C TYR A 361 -2.84 7.48 -9.98
N GLU A 362 -2.55 7.85 -8.74
CA GLU A 362 -1.51 8.81 -8.40
C GLU A 362 -0.14 8.22 -8.75
N GLY A 363 0.75 9.01 -9.36
CA GLY A 363 2.07 8.54 -9.74
C GLY A 363 3.07 9.66 -10.00
N GLY A 364 4.31 9.29 -10.24
CA GLY A 364 5.37 10.22 -10.59
C GLY A 364 6.76 9.60 -10.50
N ALA A 365 7.73 10.28 -11.12
CA ALA A 365 9.12 9.83 -11.09
C ALA A 365 9.80 10.14 -9.75
N VAL A 366 9.36 11.19 -9.05
CA VAL A 366 9.98 11.72 -7.83
C VAL A 366 9.10 11.49 -6.60
N ASP A 367 7.79 11.74 -6.73
CA ASP A 367 6.80 11.54 -5.65
C ASP A 367 5.51 10.95 -6.22
N ALA A 368 4.77 10.21 -5.40
CA ALA A 368 3.48 9.63 -5.80
C ALA A 368 2.38 10.68 -6.06
N ARG A 369 2.63 11.95 -5.71
CA ARG A 369 1.69 13.07 -5.86
C ARG A 369 2.03 14.00 -7.03
N ASP A 370 3.02 13.63 -7.86
CA ASP A 370 3.44 14.47 -8.98
C ASP A 370 2.35 14.63 -10.05
N GLU A 371 1.53 13.59 -10.25
CA GLU A 371 0.50 13.54 -11.29
C GLU A 371 -0.50 12.41 -11.05
N ILE A 372 -1.64 12.46 -11.74
CA ILE A 372 -2.57 11.33 -11.83
C ILE A 372 -2.51 10.78 -13.25
N ARG A 373 -2.31 9.47 -13.36
CA ARG A 373 -2.21 8.71 -14.62
C ARG A 373 -3.46 7.87 -14.86
N PHE A 374 -3.74 7.60 -16.12
CA PHE A 374 -4.74 6.62 -16.55
C PHE A 374 -4.07 5.54 -17.40
N ALA A 375 -4.15 4.30 -16.96
CA ALA A 375 -3.67 3.12 -17.69
C ALA A 375 -4.86 2.32 -18.23
N ARG A 376 -4.83 1.97 -19.52
CA ARG A 376 -5.88 1.21 -20.21
C ARG A 376 -5.32 -0.12 -20.70
N PHE A 377 -6.03 -1.22 -20.48
CA PHE A 377 -5.56 -2.56 -20.82
C PHE A 377 -6.71 -3.54 -21.00
N THR A 378 -6.43 -4.68 -21.64
CA THR A 378 -7.34 -5.82 -21.75
C THR A 378 -7.01 -6.89 -20.70
N LEU A 379 -7.98 -7.77 -20.37
CA LEU A 379 -7.77 -8.79 -19.33
C LEU A 379 -6.74 -9.86 -19.71
N ASP A 380 -6.51 -10.09 -20.99
CA ASP A 380 -5.48 -11.00 -21.51
C ASP A 380 -4.05 -10.46 -21.31
N ARG A 381 -3.89 -9.14 -21.07
CA ARG A 381 -2.62 -8.53 -20.71
C ARG A 381 -2.20 -8.82 -19.26
N LEU A 382 -3.16 -9.20 -18.40
CA LEU A 382 -2.87 -9.61 -17.05
C LEU A 382 -2.34 -11.03 -17.02
N LYS A 383 -1.24 -11.24 -16.34
CA LYS A 383 -0.62 -12.56 -16.20
C LYS A 383 -1.63 -13.57 -15.66
N GLU A 384 -1.46 -14.83 -16.06
CA GLU A 384 -2.25 -15.94 -15.54
C GLU A 384 -2.08 -16.09 -14.01
N ARG A 385 -3.04 -16.79 -13.39
CA ARG A 385 -3.02 -17.07 -11.95
C ARG A 385 -1.70 -17.73 -11.55
N ARG A 386 -1.00 -17.13 -10.59
CA ARG A 386 0.29 -17.62 -10.08
C ARG A 386 0.25 -18.03 -8.61
N GLY A 387 -0.80 -17.64 -7.88
CA GLY A 387 -0.95 -17.93 -6.45
C GLY A 387 -0.07 -17.05 -5.54
N PRO A 388 0.00 -17.37 -4.25
CA PRO A 388 0.79 -16.62 -3.28
C PRO A 388 2.30 -16.79 -3.51
N ASP A 389 3.10 -15.86 -2.93
CA ASP A 389 4.57 -15.94 -2.96
C ASP A 389 5.07 -17.26 -2.36
N PRO A 390 6.21 -17.74 -2.81
CA PRO A 390 6.98 -18.70 -2.06
C PRO A 390 7.29 -18.14 -0.66
N THR A 391 7.35 -19.01 0.34
CA THR A 391 7.60 -18.58 1.72
C THR A 391 8.68 -19.42 2.38
N THR A 392 9.40 -18.80 3.32
CA THR A 392 10.28 -19.50 4.29
C THR A 392 9.65 -19.40 5.69
N PRO A 393 9.75 -20.46 6.53
CA PRO A 393 9.16 -20.42 7.86
C PRO A 393 9.83 -19.38 8.75
N ASP A 394 9.02 -18.72 9.58
CA ASP A 394 9.50 -18.01 10.77
C ASP A 394 9.12 -18.83 12.01
N HIS A 395 10.12 -19.25 12.77
CA HIS A 395 9.97 -20.10 13.95
C HIS A 395 9.74 -19.30 15.24
N ALA A 396 9.66 -17.96 15.17
CA ALA A 396 9.29 -17.17 16.33
C ALA A 396 7.84 -17.47 16.77
N PRO A 397 7.52 -17.43 18.07
CA PRO A 397 6.18 -17.75 18.56
C PRO A 397 5.08 -16.88 17.92
N GLY A 398 4.07 -17.52 17.34
CA GLY A 398 2.92 -16.86 16.69
C GLY A 398 3.27 -16.14 15.37
N ALA A 399 4.45 -16.43 14.80
CA ALA A 399 4.89 -15.82 13.56
C ALA A 399 4.20 -16.42 12.33
N ARG A 400 4.04 -15.60 11.30
CA ARG A 400 3.68 -16.04 9.94
C ARG A 400 4.96 -16.26 9.13
N PRO A 401 4.93 -17.16 8.12
CA PRO A 401 6.05 -17.33 7.19
C PRO A 401 6.42 -15.99 6.53
N ALA A 402 7.69 -15.86 6.18
CA ALA A 402 8.22 -14.72 5.42
C ALA A 402 8.10 -14.97 3.92
N ALA A 403 7.80 -13.95 3.14
CA ALA A 403 7.80 -14.02 1.68
C ALA A 403 9.23 -14.13 1.13
N VAL A 404 9.42 -14.98 0.14
CA VAL A 404 10.68 -15.13 -0.61
C VAL A 404 10.49 -14.52 -1.99
N LEU A 405 11.22 -13.47 -2.31
CA LEU A 405 11.07 -12.64 -3.50
C LEU A 405 12.28 -12.76 -4.42
N GLY A 406 12.12 -12.30 -5.67
CA GLY A 406 13.16 -12.26 -6.69
C GLY A 406 13.44 -13.62 -7.33
N GLY A 407 13.55 -14.65 -6.57
CA GLY A 407 13.91 -16.00 -7.02
C GLY A 407 14.90 -16.66 -6.08
N ALA A 408 15.11 -16.07 -4.90
CA ALA A 408 16.01 -16.62 -3.89
C ALA A 408 15.71 -18.10 -3.64
N SER A 409 16.72 -18.94 -3.67
CA SER A 409 16.60 -20.39 -3.74
C SER A 409 17.42 -21.10 -2.67
N VAL A 410 16.96 -22.29 -2.28
CA VAL A 410 17.67 -23.10 -1.30
C VAL A 410 18.93 -23.69 -1.91
N THR A 411 20.04 -23.55 -1.19
CA THR A 411 21.33 -24.25 -1.48
C THR A 411 21.61 -25.28 -0.39
N ASP A 412 22.21 -26.42 -0.78
CA ASP A 412 22.59 -27.49 0.16
C ASP A 412 23.93 -27.20 0.88
N ASP A 413 24.57 -26.08 0.59
CA ASP A 413 25.83 -25.63 1.18
C ASP A 413 25.59 -24.53 2.22
N GLY A 414 24.75 -24.80 3.22
CA GLY A 414 24.49 -23.92 4.35
C GLY A 414 25.51 -24.10 5.49
N ALA A 415 25.53 -23.13 6.41
CA ALA A 415 26.42 -23.19 7.59
C ALA A 415 26.11 -24.38 8.52
N ALA A 416 24.86 -24.85 8.50
CA ALA A 416 24.40 -26.00 9.29
C ALA A 416 23.46 -26.90 8.46
N GLY A 417 23.77 -27.11 7.19
CA GLY A 417 22.98 -27.92 6.26
C GLY A 417 22.54 -27.13 5.04
N ARG A 418 21.37 -26.49 5.06
CA ARG A 418 20.85 -25.68 3.95
C ARG A 418 20.78 -24.20 4.29
N ALA A 419 20.85 -23.37 3.28
CA ALA A 419 20.76 -21.92 3.37
C ALA A 419 19.96 -21.36 2.20
N LEU A 420 19.68 -20.08 2.20
CA LEU A 420 19.10 -19.37 1.07
C LEU A 420 20.19 -18.61 0.30
N ALA A 421 20.23 -18.83 -1.01
CA ALA A 421 21.10 -18.13 -1.94
C ALA A 421 20.39 -16.93 -2.54
N PHE A 422 21.13 -15.82 -2.70
CA PHE A 422 20.70 -14.52 -3.21
C PHE A 422 21.62 -14.10 -4.36
N ASP A 423 21.04 -13.55 -5.43
CA ASP A 423 21.77 -13.21 -6.67
C ASP A 423 22.37 -11.79 -6.70
N GLY A 424 21.96 -10.92 -5.76
CA GLY A 424 22.42 -9.53 -5.72
C GLY A 424 21.63 -8.58 -6.62
N VAL A 425 20.54 -9.01 -7.25
CA VAL A 425 19.77 -8.24 -8.23
C VAL A 425 18.41 -7.81 -7.64
N ASP A 426 17.58 -8.78 -7.21
CA ASP A 426 16.24 -8.54 -6.70
C ASP A 426 15.78 -9.56 -5.63
N ASP A 427 16.65 -10.49 -5.27
CA ASP A 427 16.39 -11.50 -4.27
C ASP A 427 16.24 -10.90 -2.86
N ALA A 428 15.18 -11.29 -2.16
CA ALA A 428 14.92 -10.84 -0.80
C ALA A 428 14.03 -11.81 -0.01
N VAL A 429 14.14 -11.76 1.32
CA VAL A 429 13.11 -12.29 2.21
C VAL A 429 12.49 -11.11 2.98
N ARG A 430 11.16 -11.01 2.95
CA ARG A 430 10.45 -9.86 3.52
C ARG A 430 9.33 -10.29 4.46
N LEU A 431 9.21 -9.53 5.54
CA LEU A 431 8.07 -9.59 6.43
C LEU A 431 7.54 -8.17 6.62
N PRO A 432 6.23 -7.94 6.45
CA PRO A 432 5.60 -6.69 6.87
C PRO A 432 5.77 -6.47 8.37
N TYR A 433 5.57 -5.24 8.80
CA TYR A 433 5.54 -4.92 10.22
C TYR A 433 4.50 -5.78 10.95
N ARG A 434 4.87 -6.22 12.14
CA ARG A 434 3.97 -6.77 13.13
C ARG A 434 4.44 -6.35 14.52
N ARG A 435 3.51 -6.17 15.44
CA ARG A 435 3.83 -5.67 16.79
C ARG A 435 4.89 -6.49 17.52
N SER A 436 4.93 -7.80 17.30
CA SER A 436 5.94 -8.67 17.92
C SER A 436 7.38 -8.36 17.47
N LEU A 437 7.56 -7.67 16.32
CA LEU A 437 8.86 -7.21 15.82
C LEU A 437 9.29 -5.86 16.42
N ALA A 438 8.42 -5.19 17.18
CA ALA A 438 8.74 -3.92 17.81
C ALA A 438 9.70 -4.13 19.00
N LEU A 439 10.97 -3.83 18.81
CA LEU A 439 12.01 -3.95 19.83
C LEU A 439 11.88 -2.88 20.92
N GLY A 440 11.41 -1.67 20.55
CA GLY A 440 11.27 -0.56 21.49
C GLY A 440 12.61 -0.12 22.09
N GLU A 441 12.60 0.11 23.39
CA GLU A 441 13.79 0.46 24.18
C GLU A 441 14.50 -0.77 24.75
N ARG A 442 13.95 -1.96 24.56
CA ARG A 442 14.44 -3.20 25.16
C ARG A 442 15.80 -3.62 24.59
N ASP A 443 16.54 -4.36 25.39
CA ASP A 443 17.72 -5.08 24.95
C ASP A 443 17.34 -6.12 23.88
N PHE A 444 18.25 -6.32 22.92
CA PHE A 444 18.07 -7.28 21.84
C PHE A 444 19.41 -7.82 21.33
N VAL A 445 19.32 -8.96 20.68
CA VAL A 445 20.39 -9.54 19.88
C VAL A 445 19.83 -9.82 18.49
N ALA A 446 20.49 -9.31 17.44
CA ALA A 446 20.22 -9.62 16.04
C ALA A 446 21.43 -10.35 15.47
N SER A 447 21.23 -11.56 14.95
CA SER A 447 22.30 -12.38 14.39
C SER A 447 21.94 -12.93 13.01
N VAL A 448 22.96 -13.17 12.19
CA VAL A 448 22.84 -13.74 10.86
C VAL A 448 24.10 -14.53 10.53
N ARG A 449 23.96 -15.71 9.94
CA ARG A 449 25.05 -16.42 9.28
C ARG A 449 25.06 -16.01 7.82
N PHE A 450 26.25 -15.70 7.31
CA PHE A 450 26.41 -15.19 5.96
C PHE A 450 27.67 -15.77 5.30
N ARG A 451 27.62 -15.83 3.98
CA ARG A 451 28.75 -16.16 3.13
C ARG A 451 28.65 -15.40 1.82
N TYR A 452 29.71 -14.67 1.47
CA TYR A 452 29.77 -13.93 0.21
C TYR A 452 31.20 -13.70 -0.26
N THR A 453 31.35 -13.29 -1.54
CA THR A 453 32.66 -13.00 -2.16
C THR A 453 32.68 -11.63 -2.85
N ALA A 454 31.56 -10.89 -2.83
CA ALA A 454 31.49 -9.58 -3.44
C ALA A 454 32.55 -8.64 -2.86
N THR A 455 33.23 -7.87 -3.73
CA THR A 455 34.30 -6.94 -3.37
C THR A 455 33.86 -5.48 -3.39
N SER A 456 32.63 -5.21 -3.82
CA SER A 456 32.04 -3.87 -3.91
C SER A 456 30.55 -3.90 -3.59
N GLY A 457 29.94 -2.73 -3.53
CA GLY A 457 28.53 -2.59 -3.20
C GLY A 457 28.22 -2.77 -1.71
N GLU A 458 27.04 -2.38 -1.28
CA GLU A 458 26.52 -2.71 0.04
C GLU A 458 25.93 -4.12 0.00
N GLN A 459 26.22 -4.91 1.02
CA GLN A 459 25.75 -6.30 1.16
C GLN A 459 24.79 -6.37 2.36
N PRO A 460 23.50 -6.05 2.21
CA PRO A 460 22.55 -6.04 3.33
C PRO A 460 22.24 -7.46 3.80
N PHE A 461 22.45 -7.74 5.09
CA PHE A 461 22.09 -9.03 5.68
C PHE A 461 20.69 -8.98 6.31
N LEU A 462 20.46 -8.01 7.18
CA LEU A 462 19.22 -7.80 7.92
C LEU A 462 18.94 -6.31 8.06
N TRP A 463 17.70 -5.91 7.80
CA TRP A 463 17.23 -4.55 8.00
C TRP A 463 15.84 -4.54 8.64
N MET A 464 15.69 -3.82 9.75
CA MET A 464 14.42 -3.65 10.47
C MET A 464 14.13 -2.16 10.66
N GLY A 465 12.90 -1.75 10.41
CA GLY A 465 12.45 -0.38 10.64
C GLY A 465 12.70 0.56 9.46
N GLY A 466 13.07 1.79 9.74
CA GLY A 466 13.17 2.86 8.76
C GLY A 466 14.47 2.91 7.96
N ILE A 467 14.71 4.05 7.36
CA ILE A 467 15.92 4.34 6.58
C ILE A 467 16.42 5.76 6.85
N GLY A 468 17.70 5.99 6.57
CA GLY A 468 18.39 7.26 6.84
C GLY A 468 18.76 7.42 8.31
N THR A 469 19.18 8.61 8.71
CA THR A 469 19.69 8.88 10.07
C THR A 469 18.60 9.36 11.03
N THR A 470 17.41 9.63 10.57
CA THR A 470 16.31 10.19 11.37
C THR A 470 15.23 9.19 11.72
N GLN A 471 15.22 8.02 11.10
CA GLN A 471 14.19 7.01 11.30
C GLN A 471 14.69 5.89 12.21
N PRO A 472 13.90 5.46 13.21
CA PRO A 472 14.23 4.30 14.03
C PRO A 472 14.49 3.07 13.15
N GLN A 473 15.63 2.42 13.39
CA GLN A 473 16.07 1.26 12.60
C GLN A 473 17.12 0.43 13.30
N VAL A 474 17.24 -0.81 12.88
CA VAL A 474 18.33 -1.74 13.22
C VAL A 474 18.76 -2.43 11.94
N TRP A 475 20.05 -2.45 11.63
CA TRP A 475 20.54 -3.21 10.50
C TRP A 475 21.96 -3.76 10.67
N LEU A 476 22.23 -4.84 9.94
CA LEU A 476 23.53 -5.47 9.73
C LEU A 476 23.80 -5.58 8.24
N ARG A 477 25.02 -5.20 7.81
CA ARG A 477 25.46 -5.34 6.42
C ARG A 477 26.95 -5.50 6.28
N GLY A 478 27.39 -6.07 5.15
CA GLY A 478 28.75 -6.04 4.68
C GLY A 478 29.03 -4.77 3.86
N GLU A 479 30.21 -4.20 4.03
CA GLU A 479 30.76 -3.07 3.28
C GLU A 479 32.13 -3.44 2.71
N PRO A 480 32.20 -4.33 1.68
CA PRO A 480 33.46 -4.90 1.21
C PRO A 480 34.46 -3.85 0.73
N ALA A 481 34.02 -2.79 0.05
CA ALA A 481 34.89 -1.69 -0.38
C ALA A 481 35.58 -0.95 0.78
N SER A 482 35.00 -1.00 1.98
CA SER A 482 35.54 -0.40 3.22
C SER A 482 36.17 -1.45 4.15
N HIS A 483 36.25 -2.71 3.70
CA HIS A 483 36.79 -3.85 4.45
C HIS A 483 36.13 -4.05 5.81
N ARG A 484 34.79 -4.01 5.91
CA ARG A 484 34.08 -4.14 7.20
C ARG A 484 32.71 -4.77 7.10
N ILE A 485 32.27 -5.31 8.24
CA ILE A 485 30.87 -5.56 8.58
C ILE A 485 30.44 -4.42 9.50
N THR A 486 29.27 -3.85 9.24
CA THR A 486 28.73 -2.75 10.05
C THR A 486 27.35 -3.11 10.60
N GLY A 487 27.15 -2.84 11.89
CA GLY A 487 25.87 -2.83 12.56
C GLY A 487 25.51 -1.40 12.99
N LEU A 488 24.23 -1.03 12.83
CA LEU A 488 23.76 0.30 13.17
C LEU A 488 22.39 0.22 13.83
N ILE A 489 22.19 1.12 14.80
CA ILE A 489 20.88 1.46 15.31
C ILE A 489 20.64 2.97 15.20
N THR A 490 19.39 3.35 14.88
CA THR A 490 18.86 4.69 15.13
C THR A 490 17.70 4.55 16.11
N ALA A 491 17.78 5.27 17.23
CA ALA A 491 16.75 5.30 18.25
C ALA A 491 16.13 6.70 18.35
N ARG A 492 14.88 6.79 18.80
CA ARG A 492 14.24 8.05 19.20
C ARG A 492 14.04 8.06 20.70
N ASP A 493 14.52 9.12 21.35
CA ASP A 493 14.30 9.36 22.78
C ASP A 493 12.84 9.78 23.07
N GLY A 494 12.51 9.97 24.34
CA GLY A 494 11.17 10.39 24.78
C GLY A 494 10.72 11.75 24.25
N ALA A 495 11.64 12.60 23.77
CA ALA A 495 11.36 13.87 23.11
C ALA A 495 11.23 13.72 21.57
N GLY A 496 11.41 12.49 21.06
CA GLY A 496 11.31 12.18 19.63
C GLY A 496 12.58 12.50 18.82
N ALA A 497 13.66 12.95 19.45
CA ALA A 497 14.93 13.25 18.79
C ALA A 497 15.65 11.97 18.33
N PRO A 498 16.06 11.87 17.06
CA PRO A 498 16.78 10.71 16.57
C PRO A 498 18.24 10.73 17.00
N ARG A 499 18.75 9.59 17.42
CA ARG A 499 20.18 9.37 17.72
C ARG A 499 20.64 8.08 17.04
N THR A 500 21.79 8.14 16.38
CA THR A 500 22.36 7.02 15.63
C THR A 500 23.71 6.62 16.21
N VAL A 501 23.94 5.33 16.34
CA VAL A 501 25.24 4.74 16.67
C VAL A 501 25.51 3.56 15.73
N SER A 502 26.77 3.43 15.33
CA SER A 502 27.25 2.30 14.51
C SER A 502 28.51 1.69 15.08
N VAL A 503 28.68 0.41 14.83
CA VAL A 503 29.88 -0.38 15.18
C VAL A 503 30.31 -1.15 13.94
N SER A 504 31.62 -1.14 13.65
CA SER A 504 32.16 -1.79 12.45
C SER A 504 33.38 -2.64 12.78
N SER A 505 33.51 -3.78 12.11
CA SER A 505 34.73 -4.60 12.13
C SER A 505 35.87 -3.95 11.35
N SER A 506 37.05 -4.52 11.43
CA SER A 506 38.24 -4.16 10.62
C SER A 506 38.45 -5.08 9.41
N SER A 507 37.54 -6.03 9.17
CA SER A 507 37.57 -6.98 8.06
C SER A 507 36.19 -7.10 7.43
N ALA A 508 36.12 -7.37 6.13
CA ALA A 508 34.86 -7.56 5.38
C ALA A 508 34.30 -8.98 5.49
N TYR A 509 35.12 -9.97 5.84
CA TYR A 509 34.71 -11.38 5.89
C TYR A 509 34.05 -11.86 4.56
N ASN A 510 34.60 -11.42 3.43
CA ASN A 510 34.13 -11.75 2.08
C ASN A 510 35.04 -12.77 1.37
N ASP A 511 35.52 -13.71 2.13
CA ASP A 511 36.46 -14.76 1.69
C ASP A 511 35.77 -16.02 1.15
N GLY A 512 34.43 -16.05 1.12
CA GLY A 512 33.65 -17.21 0.69
C GLY A 512 33.48 -18.27 1.78
N ALA A 513 33.96 -18.03 3.00
CA ALA A 513 33.68 -18.89 4.16
C ALA A 513 32.36 -18.46 4.85
N TRP A 514 31.81 -19.36 5.65
CA TRP A 514 30.68 -19.04 6.51
C TRP A 514 31.15 -18.31 7.76
N HIS A 515 30.51 -17.16 8.02
CA HIS A 515 30.69 -16.33 9.21
C HIS A 515 29.36 -16.06 9.88
N GLN A 516 29.41 -15.68 11.17
CA GLN A 516 28.23 -15.24 11.92
C GLN A 516 28.48 -13.83 12.45
N ALA A 517 27.63 -12.87 12.04
CA ALA A 517 27.60 -11.54 12.64
C ALA A 517 26.48 -11.47 13.70
N GLU A 518 26.78 -10.82 14.82
CA GLU A 518 25.84 -10.55 15.90
C GLU A 518 25.92 -9.08 16.30
N LEU A 519 24.77 -8.39 16.29
CA LEU A 519 24.62 -7.03 16.81
C LEU A 519 23.79 -7.09 18.09
N ARG A 520 24.40 -6.70 19.21
CA ARG A 520 23.78 -6.73 20.53
C ARG A 520 23.64 -5.33 21.09
N ARG A 521 22.43 -4.99 21.51
CA ARG A 521 22.14 -3.84 22.39
C ARG A 521 21.84 -4.39 23.77
N ALA A 522 22.70 -4.08 24.74
CA ALA A 522 22.51 -4.44 26.15
C ALA A 522 23.36 -3.55 27.04
N ASP A 523 22.91 -3.34 28.28
CA ASP A 523 23.68 -2.61 29.32
C ASP A 523 24.19 -1.23 28.88
N GLY A 524 23.41 -0.52 28.05
CA GLY A 524 23.79 0.80 27.51
C GLY A 524 24.89 0.74 26.45
N GLN A 525 25.21 -0.43 25.90
CA GLN A 525 26.23 -0.64 24.86
C GLN A 525 25.59 -1.18 23.58
N LEU A 526 26.19 -0.82 22.45
CA LEU A 526 25.99 -1.51 21.17
C LEU A 526 27.29 -2.27 20.83
N THR A 527 27.20 -3.56 20.67
CA THR A 527 28.35 -4.44 20.42
C THR A 527 28.14 -5.22 19.13
N LEU A 528 29.17 -5.26 18.29
CA LEU A 528 29.26 -6.15 17.13
C LEU A 528 30.25 -7.27 17.45
N SER A 529 29.80 -8.50 17.24
CA SER A 529 30.65 -9.70 17.28
C SER A 529 30.65 -10.38 15.91
N VAL A 530 31.76 -10.97 15.54
CA VAL A 530 31.87 -11.87 14.37
C VAL A 530 32.53 -13.16 14.82
N ASP A 531 31.91 -14.29 14.48
CA ASP A 531 32.36 -15.65 14.86
C ASP A 531 32.57 -15.81 16.37
N GLY A 532 31.68 -15.21 17.16
CA GLY A 532 31.70 -15.22 18.62
C GLY A 532 32.71 -14.26 19.28
N ALA A 533 33.60 -13.63 18.50
CA ALA A 533 34.53 -12.65 19.01
C ALA A 533 33.99 -11.23 18.91
N VAL A 534 34.06 -10.45 20.00
CA VAL A 534 33.71 -9.03 19.97
C VAL A 534 34.72 -8.27 19.12
N VAL A 535 34.24 -7.66 18.03
CA VAL A 535 35.10 -6.88 17.11
C VAL A 535 35.00 -5.39 17.34
N LYS A 536 33.87 -4.90 17.89
CA LYS A 536 33.67 -3.49 18.23
C LYS A 536 32.53 -3.31 19.23
N SER A 537 32.73 -2.38 20.17
CA SER A 537 31.67 -1.86 21.04
C SER A 537 31.69 -0.33 21.05
N ALA A 538 30.52 0.25 21.25
CA ALA A 538 30.32 1.70 21.41
C ALA A 538 29.24 1.94 22.47
N ALA A 539 29.26 3.13 23.11
CA ALA A 539 28.13 3.53 23.93
C ALA A 539 26.84 3.50 23.09
N GLY A 540 25.83 2.84 23.60
CA GLY A 540 24.51 2.78 22.97
C GLY A 540 23.79 4.12 23.05
N VAL A 541 22.69 4.22 22.33
CA VAL A 541 21.80 5.39 22.39
C VAL A 541 20.50 4.99 23.09
N PRO A 542 19.99 5.83 24.01
CA PRO A 542 18.70 5.60 24.63
C PRO A 542 17.57 5.78 23.63
N GLY A 543 16.39 5.25 23.96
CA GLY A 543 15.19 5.42 23.18
C GLY A 543 14.80 4.22 22.34
N SER A 544 13.66 4.34 21.67
CA SER A 544 13.04 3.29 20.90
C SER A 544 13.67 3.16 19.51
N VAL A 545 14.06 1.94 19.14
CA VAL A 545 14.47 1.58 17.78
C VAL A 545 13.30 1.12 16.94
N SER A 546 12.09 1.13 17.48
CA SER A 546 10.86 0.76 16.77
C SER A 546 10.16 1.97 16.21
N ARG A 547 9.51 1.78 15.08
CA ARG A 547 8.69 2.78 14.42
C ARG A 547 7.26 2.26 14.30
N ASN A 548 6.27 3.11 14.60
CA ASN A 548 4.88 2.89 14.23
C ASN A 548 4.70 3.19 12.73
N SER A 549 5.08 2.25 11.90
CA SER A 549 5.10 2.43 10.45
C SER A 549 5.08 1.06 9.80
N PRO A 550 4.60 0.92 8.55
CA PRO A 550 4.56 -0.35 7.83
C PRO A 550 5.93 -0.97 7.58
N PHE A 551 7.01 -0.28 7.88
CA PHE A 551 8.36 -0.80 7.71
C PHE A 551 8.56 -2.07 8.55
N GLY A 552 8.74 -3.17 7.84
CA GLY A 552 8.93 -4.49 8.40
C GLY A 552 10.39 -4.91 8.51
N VAL A 553 10.65 -6.14 8.09
CA VAL A 553 11.99 -6.75 8.06
C VAL A 553 12.33 -7.11 6.63
N HIS A 554 13.54 -6.74 6.22
CA HIS A 554 14.15 -7.14 4.96
C HIS A 554 15.42 -7.95 5.26
N VAL A 555 15.54 -9.10 4.63
CA VAL A 555 16.74 -9.97 4.66
C VAL A 555 17.25 -10.09 3.23
N GLY A 556 18.54 -9.85 3.04
CA GLY A 556 19.15 -9.81 1.71
C GLY A 556 18.87 -8.54 0.92
N GLN A 557 18.16 -7.58 1.49
CA GLN A 557 17.75 -6.35 0.79
C GLN A 557 17.87 -5.13 1.70
N ARG A 558 18.38 -4.03 1.16
CA ARG A 558 18.29 -2.72 1.79
C ARG A 558 16.85 -2.19 1.74
N MET A 559 16.40 -1.52 2.81
CA MET A 559 15.01 -1.03 2.95
C MET A 559 14.52 -0.19 1.77
N ASP A 560 15.39 0.56 1.08
CA ASP A 560 15.05 1.39 -0.08
C ASP A 560 15.19 0.68 -1.43
N SER A 561 15.46 -0.62 -1.42
CA SER A 561 15.69 -1.44 -2.62
C SER A 561 16.85 -0.97 -3.51
N ARG A 562 17.83 -0.24 -2.93
CA ARG A 562 19.02 0.25 -3.67
C ARG A 562 20.20 -0.71 -3.63
N ALA A 563 20.14 -1.73 -2.79
CA ALA A 563 21.15 -2.76 -2.70
C ALA A 563 20.53 -4.10 -2.33
N PHE A 564 21.02 -5.15 -2.97
CA PHE A 564 20.65 -6.53 -2.73
C PHE A 564 21.90 -7.34 -2.41
N PHE A 565 21.72 -8.37 -1.61
CA PHE A 565 22.81 -9.24 -1.17
C PHE A 565 23.14 -10.27 -2.25
N SER A 566 24.44 -10.46 -2.51
CA SER A 566 24.94 -11.52 -3.39
C SER A 566 25.73 -12.54 -2.60
N GLY A 567 25.16 -13.73 -2.39
CA GLY A 567 25.77 -14.78 -1.58
C GLY A 567 24.75 -15.72 -0.95
N ALA A 568 25.04 -16.25 0.23
CA ALA A 568 24.13 -17.11 0.98
C ALA A 568 23.93 -16.60 2.42
N LEU A 569 22.69 -16.64 2.90
CA LEU A 569 22.30 -16.33 4.28
C LEU A 569 21.65 -17.53 4.94
N ASP A 570 21.89 -17.66 6.25
CA ASP A 570 21.40 -18.75 7.06
C ASP A 570 21.11 -18.24 8.50
N ASP A 571 20.17 -18.87 9.19
CA ASP A 571 19.81 -18.65 10.61
C ASP A 571 19.74 -17.17 11.02
N VAL A 572 18.87 -16.40 10.34
CA VAL A 572 18.58 -15.01 10.73
C VAL A 572 17.71 -15.01 11.95
N ARG A 573 18.19 -14.41 13.04
CA ARG A 573 17.50 -14.42 14.33
C ARG A 573 17.55 -13.06 15.01
N VAL A 574 16.42 -12.68 15.61
CA VAL A 574 16.36 -11.53 16.52
C VAL A 574 15.67 -11.97 17.80
N THR A 575 16.32 -11.73 18.92
CA THR A 575 15.80 -12.01 20.27
C THR A 575 15.67 -10.74 21.08
N SER A 576 14.62 -10.62 21.89
CA SER A 576 14.43 -9.52 22.83
C SER A 576 13.67 -10.03 24.05
N GLY A 577 14.10 -9.61 25.25
CA GLY A 577 13.51 -10.09 26.51
C GLY A 577 13.60 -11.62 26.66
N GLY A 578 14.67 -12.24 26.19
CA GLY A 578 14.89 -13.69 26.26
C GLY A 578 14.03 -14.54 25.31
N ARG A 579 13.31 -13.91 24.35
CA ARG A 579 12.43 -14.62 23.39
C ARG A 579 12.82 -14.26 21.96
N ALA A 580 12.71 -15.25 21.05
CA ALA A 580 12.81 -14.97 19.64
C ALA A 580 11.60 -14.14 19.17
N VAL A 581 11.86 -12.99 18.56
CA VAL A 581 10.87 -12.15 17.89
C VAL A 581 10.90 -12.34 16.38
N LEU A 582 12.01 -12.84 15.86
CA LEU A 582 12.23 -13.30 14.49
C LEU A 582 13.16 -14.52 14.54
N TRP A 583 12.84 -15.56 13.77
CA TRP A 583 13.72 -16.69 13.57
C TRP A 583 13.47 -17.36 12.22
N LEU A 584 14.29 -17.03 11.24
CA LEU A 584 14.27 -17.55 9.89
C LEU A 584 15.46 -18.51 9.70
N PRO A 585 15.25 -19.83 9.77
CA PRO A 585 16.32 -20.80 9.48
C PRO A 585 16.87 -20.69 8.07
N LEU A 586 16.08 -20.23 7.09
CA LEU A 586 16.39 -20.12 5.68
C LEU A 586 16.79 -21.45 4.99
N ASP A 587 16.35 -22.57 5.57
CA ASP A 587 16.67 -23.94 5.16
C ASP A 587 15.68 -24.52 4.13
N ARG A 588 14.57 -23.84 3.87
CA ARG A 588 13.53 -24.30 2.95
C ARG A 588 12.66 -23.17 2.44
N VAL A 589 12.20 -23.33 1.21
CA VAL A 589 11.18 -22.50 0.56
C VAL A 589 9.98 -23.39 0.27
N ARG A 590 8.79 -22.93 0.65
CA ARG A 590 7.52 -23.56 0.30
C ARG A 590 6.92 -22.81 -0.87
N SER A 591 6.64 -23.51 -1.98
CA SER A 591 5.88 -22.92 -3.08
C SER A 591 4.49 -22.49 -2.58
N GLY A 592 4.06 -21.29 -2.91
CA GLY A 592 2.67 -20.88 -2.74
C GLY A 592 1.76 -21.79 -3.55
N ARG A 593 0.83 -22.47 -2.92
CA ARG A 593 -0.20 -23.32 -3.57
C ARG A 593 -1.54 -22.60 -3.60
#